data_74365dc714e764b33a7548409d0b7674
#
_entry.id   74365dc714e764b33a7548409d0b7674
#
_cell.length_a   1.000
_cell.length_b   1.000
_cell.length_c   1.000
_cell.angle_alpha   90.00
_cell.angle_beta   90.00
_cell.angle_gamma   90.00
#
_symmetry.space_group_name_H-M   'P 1'
#
loop_
_entity.id
_entity.type
_entity.pdbx_description
1 polymer ?
#
loop_
_entity_poly.entity_id
_entity_poly.type
_entity_poly.pdbx_seq_one_letter_code
_entity_poly.pdbx_strand_id
1 'polypeptide(L)'
;MSFTSPREKRLWLSALAVLLAIYATVGIAQPVGSWLSGRGLLEAAFLSGMVLTAATVLCLALQKKPSGLVLGLGLGIVAVYFMVLVRIEIPQERTHLIEYGVLAAVVYQALAERKRHLQQLRGIAWLAIAAATLAGLLDECLQLLVPGRVFDWRDLLFNFLASGMAVGATLLLQRARAWRMNRKREK
;
A
#
# COMPACT_ATOMS: atom_id res chain seq x y z
N MET A 1 5.10 -21.56 13.68
CA MET A 1 6.07 -20.89 12.76
C MET A 1 6.91 -19.91 13.57
N SER A 2 8.23 -20.09 13.65
CA SER A 2 9.13 -19.15 14.30
C SER A 2 9.52 -18.03 13.33
N PHE A 3 9.54 -16.79 13.83
CA PHE A 3 10.08 -15.66 13.06
C PHE A 3 11.60 -15.75 12.99
N THR A 4 12.19 -15.39 11.86
CA THR A 4 13.64 -15.44 11.67
C THR A 4 14.36 -14.23 12.27
N SER A 5 13.65 -13.11 12.46
CA SER A 5 14.20 -11.89 13.06
C SER A 5 13.14 -11.07 13.79
N PRO A 6 13.55 -10.21 14.76
CA PRO A 6 12.62 -9.24 15.39
C PRO A 6 12.02 -8.25 14.39
N ARG A 7 12.72 -7.97 13.28
CA ARG A 7 12.24 -7.11 12.20
C ARG A 7 11.15 -7.81 11.41
N GLU A 8 11.30 -9.08 11.07
CA GLU A 8 10.27 -9.87 10.42
C GLU A 8 8.99 -9.89 11.24
N LYS A 9 9.11 -10.16 12.56
CA LYS A 9 7.96 -10.15 13.47
C LYS A 9 7.21 -8.82 13.45
N ARG A 10 7.94 -7.69 13.54
CA ARG A 10 7.33 -6.35 13.48
C ARG A 10 6.62 -6.10 12.15
N LEU A 11 7.19 -6.51 11.04
CA LEU A 11 6.59 -6.35 9.71
C LEU A 11 5.30 -7.16 9.58
N TRP A 12 5.27 -8.41 10.06
CA TRP A 12 4.06 -9.21 10.07
C TRP A 12 2.99 -8.65 11.00
N LEU A 13 3.36 -8.13 12.16
CA LEU A 13 2.43 -7.44 13.06
C LEU A 13 1.88 -6.16 12.41
N SER A 14 2.72 -5.41 11.68
CA SER A 14 2.26 -4.24 10.92
C SER A 14 1.30 -4.63 9.80
N ALA A 15 1.58 -5.72 9.06
CA ALA A 15 0.67 -6.23 8.03
C ALA A 15 -0.68 -6.64 8.62
N LEU A 16 -0.67 -7.33 9.75
CA LEU A 16 -1.89 -7.71 10.48
C LEU A 16 -2.65 -6.46 10.96
N ALA A 17 -1.96 -5.46 11.51
CA ALA A 17 -2.60 -4.23 11.95
C ALA A 17 -3.26 -3.46 10.80
N VAL A 18 -2.60 -3.38 9.62
CA VAL A 18 -3.17 -2.79 8.41
C VAL A 18 -4.40 -3.58 7.97
N LEU A 19 -4.31 -4.91 7.91
CA LEU A 19 -5.44 -5.78 7.52
C LEU A 19 -6.64 -5.61 8.46
N LEU A 20 -6.41 -5.60 9.76
CA LEU A 20 -7.46 -5.38 10.76
C LEU A 20 -8.07 -3.98 10.63
N ALA A 21 -7.26 -2.95 10.35
CA ALA A 21 -7.76 -1.60 10.10
C ALA A 21 -8.67 -1.56 8.86
N ILE A 22 -8.27 -2.19 7.75
CA ILE A 22 -9.09 -2.29 6.53
C ILE A 22 -10.44 -2.93 6.88
N TYR A 23 -10.44 -4.09 7.50
CA TYR A 23 -11.68 -4.83 7.79
C TYR A 23 -12.56 -4.14 8.86
N ALA A 24 -11.95 -3.44 9.82
CA ALA A 24 -12.70 -2.66 10.81
C ALA A 24 -13.44 -1.47 10.20
N THR A 25 -12.96 -0.93 9.08
CA THR A 25 -13.58 0.21 8.39
C THR A 25 -14.71 -0.19 7.45
N VAL A 26 -14.85 -1.47 7.07
CA VAL A 26 -15.90 -1.97 6.14
C VAL A 26 -17.30 -1.51 6.54
N GLY A 27 -17.65 -1.65 7.83
CA GLY A 27 -18.98 -1.24 8.33
C GLY A 27 -19.14 0.26 8.60
N ILE A 28 -18.03 1.00 8.74
CA ILE A 28 -18.02 2.41 9.14
C ILE A 28 -17.88 3.35 7.93
N ALA A 29 -17.20 2.90 6.88
CA ALA A 29 -16.88 3.72 5.72
C ALA A 29 -18.14 4.27 5.02
N GLN A 30 -19.18 3.45 4.89
CA GLN A 30 -20.40 3.85 4.20
C GLN A 30 -21.21 4.92 4.97
N PRO A 31 -21.55 4.78 6.28
CA PRO A 31 -22.28 5.81 6.99
C PRO A 31 -21.46 7.11 7.14
N VAL A 32 -20.13 7.02 7.34
CA VAL A 32 -19.29 8.22 7.37
C VAL A 32 -19.20 8.89 6.00
N GLY A 33 -19.03 8.10 4.93
CA GLY A 33 -19.01 8.61 3.56
C GLY A 33 -20.31 9.30 3.16
N SER A 34 -21.48 8.73 3.48
CA SER A 34 -22.78 9.33 3.21
C SER A 34 -23.00 10.59 4.04
N TRP A 35 -22.58 10.62 5.29
CA TRP A 35 -22.65 11.81 6.14
C TRP A 35 -21.79 12.97 5.62
N LEU A 36 -20.55 12.69 5.18
CA LEU A 36 -19.66 13.68 4.56
C LEU A 36 -20.19 14.15 3.21
N SER A 37 -20.70 13.23 2.38
CA SER A 37 -21.28 13.54 1.07
C SER A 37 -22.50 14.44 1.20
N GLY A 38 -23.39 14.15 2.15
CA GLY A 38 -24.57 14.98 2.43
C GLY A 38 -24.25 16.41 2.87
N ARG A 39 -23.00 16.67 3.27
CA ARG A 39 -22.48 18.01 3.61
C ARG A 39 -21.54 18.61 2.56
N GLY A 40 -21.32 17.94 1.44
CA GLY A 40 -20.35 18.35 0.42
C GLY A 40 -18.88 18.32 0.89
N LEU A 41 -18.59 17.60 1.98
CA LEU A 41 -17.25 17.57 2.61
C LEU A 41 -16.42 16.33 2.20
N LEU A 42 -17.00 15.38 1.47
CA LEU A 42 -16.34 14.12 1.15
C LEU A 42 -15.02 14.32 0.39
N GLU A 43 -15.04 15.13 -0.67
CA GLU A 43 -13.83 15.39 -1.45
C GLU A 43 -12.78 16.17 -0.67
N ALA A 44 -13.19 17.18 0.10
CA ALA A 44 -12.28 17.97 0.93
C ALA A 44 -11.61 17.09 2.01
N ALA A 45 -12.38 16.22 2.66
CA ALA A 45 -11.86 15.28 3.65
C ALA A 45 -10.86 14.29 3.02
N PHE A 46 -11.21 13.76 1.82
CA PHE A 46 -10.33 12.85 1.09
C PHE A 46 -9.03 13.54 0.66
N LEU A 47 -9.10 14.70 0.04
CA LEU A 47 -7.92 15.48 -0.38
C LEU A 47 -7.05 15.86 0.81
N SER A 48 -7.64 16.28 1.93
CA SER A 48 -6.91 16.60 3.15
C SER A 48 -6.16 15.38 3.70
N GLY A 49 -6.81 14.22 3.75
CA GLY A 49 -6.19 12.96 4.15
C GLY A 49 -5.03 12.56 3.24
N MET A 50 -5.20 12.72 1.92
CA MET A 50 -4.14 12.45 0.94
C MET A 50 -2.93 13.37 1.12
N VAL A 51 -3.17 14.69 1.25
CA VAL A 51 -2.09 15.68 1.44
C VAL A 51 -1.35 15.40 2.74
N LEU A 52 -2.06 15.10 3.83
CA LEU A 52 -1.46 14.78 5.11
C LEU A 52 -0.60 13.50 5.04
N THR A 53 -1.10 12.47 4.37
CA THR A 53 -0.37 11.22 4.15
C THR A 53 0.87 11.45 3.29
N ALA A 54 0.74 12.17 2.18
CA ALA A 54 1.86 12.49 1.29
C ALA A 54 2.93 13.33 2.01
N ALA A 55 2.51 14.35 2.78
CA ALA A 55 3.40 15.20 3.57
C ALA A 55 4.15 14.38 4.64
N THR A 56 3.46 13.47 5.33
CA THR A 56 4.06 12.59 6.33
C THR A 56 5.10 11.66 5.69
N VAL A 57 4.76 11.01 4.58
CA VAL A 57 5.67 10.11 3.85
C VAL A 57 6.89 10.88 3.33
N LEU A 58 6.68 12.07 2.78
CA LEU A 58 7.76 12.93 2.30
C LEU A 58 8.67 13.37 3.44
N CYS A 59 8.11 13.82 4.55
CA CYS A 59 8.87 14.24 5.73
C CYS A 59 9.75 13.10 6.28
N LEU A 60 9.17 11.90 6.43
CA LEU A 60 9.91 10.71 6.87
C LEU A 60 10.98 10.25 5.85
N ALA A 61 10.71 10.42 4.55
CA ALA A 61 11.67 10.11 3.50
C ALA A 61 12.85 11.09 3.51
N LEU A 62 12.60 12.38 3.68
CA LEU A 62 13.63 13.42 3.72
C LEU A 62 14.55 13.31 4.95
N GLN A 63 14.03 12.88 6.10
CA GLN A 63 14.84 12.62 7.30
C GLN A 63 15.96 11.60 7.04
N LYS A 64 15.77 10.68 6.09
CA LYS A 64 16.79 9.68 5.70
C LYS A 64 17.85 10.22 4.74
N LYS A 65 17.85 11.51 4.42
CA LYS A 65 18.76 12.17 3.48
C LYS A 65 18.94 11.36 2.18
N PRO A 66 17.87 11.12 1.41
CA PRO A 66 17.95 10.33 0.19
C PRO A 66 18.82 11.01 -0.85
N SER A 67 19.39 10.23 -1.75
CA SER A 67 20.10 10.82 -2.90
C SER A 67 19.13 11.47 -3.87
N GLY A 68 19.63 12.40 -4.71
CA GLY A 68 18.82 13.02 -5.76
C GLY A 68 18.13 12.01 -6.66
N LEU A 69 18.79 10.90 -7.05
CA LEU A 69 18.19 9.82 -7.81
C LEU A 69 17.01 9.16 -7.06
N VAL A 70 17.22 8.79 -5.80
CA VAL A 70 16.16 8.14 -4.98
C VAL A 70 15.02 9.11 -4.71
N LEU A 71 15.33 10.39 -4.50
CA LEU A 71 14.33 11.44 -4.33
C LEU A 71 13.53 11.65 -5.61
N GLY A 72 14.19 11.79 -6.77
CA GLY A 72 13.53 11.96 -8.06
C GLY A 72 12.61 10.79 -8.42
N LEU A 73 13.09 9.55 -8.22
CA LEU A 73 12.25 8.36 -8.42
C LEU A 73 11.08 8.32 -7.44
N GLY A 74 11.29 8.69 -6.18
CA GLY A 74 10.23 8.77 -5.18
C GLY A 74 9.14 9.78 -5.56
N LEU A 75 9.54 10.97 -5.99
CA LEU A 75 8.61 12.00 -6.48
C LEU A 75 7.87 11.54 -7.74
N GLY A 76 8.54 10.86 -8.68
CA GLY A 76 7.91 10.28 -9.86
C GLY A 76 6.85 9.23 -9.48
N ILE A 77 7.13 8.35 -8.52
CA ILE A 77 6.16 7.39 -8.00
C ILE A 77 4.95 8.11 -7.38
N VAL A 78 5.18 9.12 -6.55
CA VAL A 78 4.09 9.92 -5.95
C VAL A 78 3.25 10.59 -7.02
N ALA A 79 3.86 11.15 -8.07
CA ALA A 79 3.15 11.76 -9.19
C ALA A 79 2.27 10.75 -9.94
N VAL A 80 2.77 9.51 -10.16
CA VAL A 80 1.97 8.44 -10.79
C VAL A 80 0.79 8.05 -9.91
N TYR A 81 1.00 7.85 -8.60
CA TYR A 81 -0.09 7.56 -7.66
C TYR A 81 -1.13 8.68 -7.64
N PHE A 82 -0.68 9.93 -7.60
CA PHE A 82 -1.57 11.09 -7.63
C PHE A 82 -2.39 11.13 -8.92
N MET A 83 -1.75 10.90 -10.09
CA MET A 83 -2.43 10.85 -11.37
C MET A 83 -3.51 9.76 -11.41
N VAL A 84 -3.20 8.56 -10.88
CA VAL A 84 -4.18 7.45 -10.81
C VAL A 84 -5.33 7.83 -9.89
N LEU A 85 -5.04 8.35 -8.69
CA LEU A 85 -6.07 8.75 -7.71
C LEU A 85 -7.02 9.82 -8.24
N VAL A 86 -6.50 10.80 -9.01
CA VAL A 86 -7.34 11.86 -9.62
C VAL A 86 -8.22 11.30 -10.74
N ARG A 87 -7.77 10.24 -11.43
CA ARG A 87 -8.53 9.60 -12.52
C ARG A 87 -9.63 8.67 -12.02
N ILE A 88 -9.56 8.20 -10.80
CA ILE A 88 -10.61 7.37 -10.20
C ILE A 88 -11.76 8.30 -9.77
N GLU A 89 -12.93 8.14 -10.37
CA GLU A 89 -14.11 8.99 -10.08
C GLU A 89 -14.79 8.62 -8.76
N ILE A 90 -14.79 7.33 -8.42
CA ILE A 90 -15.48 6.80 -7.24
C ILE A 90 -14.55 6.89 -6.02
N PRO A 91 -14.90 7.67 -4.97
CA PRO A 91 -14.05 7.86 -3.80
C PRO A 91 -13.69 6.55 -3.06
N GLN A 92 -14.61 5.58 -3.04
CA GLN A 92 -14.39 4.28 -2.41
C GLN A 92 -13.27 3.48 -3.10
N GLU A 93 -13.22 3.51 -4.43
CA GLU A 93 -12.15 2.84 -5.20
C GLU A 93 -10.76 3.48 -4.93
N ARG A 94 -10.73 4.77 -4.59
CA ARG A 94 -9.48 5.46 -4.23
C ARG A 94 -8.86 4.93 -2.94
N THR A 95 -9.68 4.53 -1.96
CA THR A 95 -9.17 3.97 -0.69
C THR A 95 -8.50 2.63 -0.91
N HIS A 96 -9.05 1.77 -1.76
CA HIS A 96 -8.46 0.47 -2.09
C HIS A 96 -7.04 0.59 -2.66
N LEU A 97 -6.75 1.63 -3.46
CA LEU A 97 -5.41 1.86 -4.00
C LEU A 97 -4.38 2.09 -2.88
N ILE A 98 -4.76 2.80 -1.82
CA ILE A 98 -3.87 3.10 -0.69
C ILE A 98 -3.77 1.89 0.24
N GLU A 99 -4.90 1.34 0.65
CA GLU A 99 -5.01 0.27 1.63
C GLU A 99 -4.27 -1.00 1.19
N TYR A 100 -4.60 -1.50 0.00
CA TYR A 100 -3.97 -2.72 -0.54
C TYR A 100 -2.56 -2.48 -1.07
N GLY A 101 -2.25 -1.26 -1.50
CA GLY A 101 -0.89 -0.85 -1.79
C GLY A 101 0.02 -0.89 -0.56
N VAL A 102 -0.43 -0.33 0.57
CA VAL A 102 0.31 -0.38 1.85
C VAL A 102 0.44 -1.81 2.34
N LEU A 103 -0.65 -2.58 2.34
CA LEU A 103 -0.64 -3.98 2.75
C LEU A 103 0.38 -4.78 1.94
N ALA A 104 0.33 -4.70 0.61
CA ALA A 104 1.26 -5.41 -0.28
C ALA A 104 2.73 -5.00 -0.04
N ALA A 105 3.00 -3.71 0.16
CA ALA A 105 4.35 -3.22 0.43
C ALA A 105 4.90 -3.75 1.75
N VAL A 106 4.08 -3.82 2.81
CA VAL A 106 4.49 -4.34 4.12
C VAL A 106 4.69 -5.86 4.06
N VAL A 107 3.77 -6.60 3.43
CA VAL A 107 3.90 -8.06 3.22
C VAL A 107 5.15 -8.37 2.40
N TYR A 108 5.40 -7.62 1.32
CA TYR A 108 6.63 -7.78 0.54
C TYR A 108 7.89 -7.59 1.38
N GLN A 109 7.92 -6.57 2.25
CA GLN A 109 9.06 -6.32 3.13
C GLN A 109 9.25 -7.44 4.15
N ALA A 110 8.16 -8.00 4.70
CA ALA A 110 8.20 -9.14 5.61
C ALA A 110 8.78 -10.39 4.93
N LEU A 111 8.29 -10.70 3.72
CA LEU A 111 8.79 -11.81 2.91
C LEU A 111 10.25 -11.60 2.48
N ALA A 112 10.65 -10.37 2.15
CA ALA A 112 12.02 -10.04 1.80
C ALA A 112 12.97 -10.19 2.99
N GLU A 113 12.52 -9.84 4.20
CA GLU A 113 13.30 -10.06 5.43
C GLU A 113 13.47 -11.56 5.70
N ARG A 114 12.40 -12.34 5.60
CA ARG A 114 12.44 -13.78 5.74
C ARG A 114 13.38 -14.45 4.71
N LYS A 115 13.33 -14.01 3.45
CA LYS A 115 14.21 -14.50 2.39
C LYS A 115 15.68 -14.27 2.69
N ARG A 116 16.05 -13.17 3.35
CA ARG A 116 17.45 -12.90 3.74
C ARG A 116 18.01 -13.97 4.66
N HIS A 117 17.17 -14.60 5.47
CA HIS A 117 17.57 -15.63 6.42
C HIS A 117 17.44 -17.05 5.87
N LEU A 118 16.43 -17.32 5.04
CA LEU A 118 16.09 -18.68 4.60
C LEU A 118 16.54 -19.02 3.17
N GLN A 119 16.92 -18.05 2.35
CA GLN A 119 17.37 -18.14 0.94
C GLN A 119 16.47 -18.95 -0.03
N GLN A 120 15.48 -19.67 0.46
CA GLN A 120 14.63 -20.61 -0.30
C GLN A 120 13.40 -19.98 -0.95
N LEU A 121 13.00 -18.75 -0.57
CA LEU A 121 11.79 -18.11 -1.07
C LEU A 121 12.01 -17.50 -2.46
N ARG A 122 11.31 -18.03 -3.46
CA ARG A 122 11.26 -17.48 -4.82
C ARG A 122 9.94 -16.74 -5.03
N GLY A 123 9.95 -15.78 -5.94
CA GLY A 123 8.71 -15.08 -6.33
C GLY A 123 8.03 -14.25 -5.23
N ILE A 124 8.77 -13.76 -4.22
CA ILE A 124 8.21 -13.02 -3.07
C ILE A 124 7.37 -11.80 -3.47
N ALA A 125 7.67 -11.19 -4.63
CA ALA A 125 6.87 -10.09 -5.16
C ALA A 125 5.46 -10.57 -5.52
N TRP A 126 5.36 -11.67 -6.26
CA TRP A 126 4.07 -12.26 -6.62
C TRP A 126 3.31 -12.81 -5.41
N LEU A 127 4.03 -13.38 -4.44
CA LEU A 127 3.40 -13.82 -3.18
C LEU A 127 2.80 -12.65 -2.40
N ALA A 128 3.48 -11.51 -2.36
CA ALA A 128 2.97 -10.32 -1.69
C ALA A 128 1.73 -9.74 -2.41
N ILE A 129 1.79 -9.66 -3.75
CA ILE A 129 0.66 -9.20 -4.58
C ILE A 129 -0.53 -10.15 -4.39
N ALA A 130 -0.31 -11.46 -4.50
CA ALA A 130 -1.38 -12.43 -4.33
C ALA A 130 -2.00 -12.39 -2.94
N ALA A 131 -1.18 -12.28 -1.87
CA ALA A 131 -1.67 -12.20 -0.50
C ALA A 131 -2.54 -10.95 -0.28
N ALA A 132 -2.12 -9.79 -0.78
CA ALA A 132 -2.90 -8.56 -0.66
C ALA A 132 -4.19 -8.62 -1.52
N THR A 133 -4.13 -9.18 -2.73
CA THR A 133 -5.31 -9.36 -3.58
C THR A 133 -6.31 -10.33 -2.95
N LEU A 134 -5.85 -11.42 -2.34
CA LEU A 134 -6.71 -12.37 -1.61
C LEU A 134 -7.34 -11.72 -0.38
N ALA A 135 -6.60 -10.86 0.33
CA ALA A 135 -7.17 -10.07 1.41
C ALA A 135 -8.27 -9.14 0.89
N GLY A 136 -8.09 -8.53 -0.30
CA GLY A 136 -9.13 -7.75 -0.96
C GLY A 136 -10.34 -8.57 -1.39
N LEU A 137 -10.15 -9.81 -1.83
CA LEU A 137 -11.26 -10.71 -2.11
C LEU A 137 -12.07 -11.02 -0.83
N LEU A 138 -11.39 -11.24 0.30
CA LEU A 138 -12.06 -11.44 1.58
C LEU A 138 -12.81 -10.18 2.03
N ASP A 139 -12.28 -8.99 1.76
CA ASP A 139 -12.95 -7.72 2.01
C ASP A 139 -14.27 -7.63 1.25
N GLU A 140 -14.25 -7.90 -0.06
CA GLU A 140 -15.46 -7.95 -0.89
C GLU A 140 -16.50 -8.97 -0.37
N CYS A 141 -16.03 -10.14 0.10
CA CYS A 141 -16.91 -11.13 0.73
C CYS A 141 -17.51 -10.61 2.05
N LEU A 142 -16.74 -9.89 2.86
CA LEU A 142 -17.24 -9.27 4.10
C LEU A 142 -18.23 -8.15 3.81
N GLN A 143 -18.02 -7.39 2.74
CA GLN A 143 -18.94 -6.34 2.31
C GLN A 143 -20.32 -6.87 1.95
N LEU A 144 -20.45 -8.11 1.47
CA LEU A 144 -21.76 -8.76 1.23
C LEU A 144 -22.59 -8.93 2.50
N LEU A 145 -21.98 -8.88 3.69
CA LEU A 145 -22.68 -8.93 4.97
C LEU A 145 -23.24 -7.54 5.38
N VAL A 146 -22.87 -6.49 4.68
CA VAL A 146 -23.32 -5.10 4.94
C VAL A 146 -24.53 -4.81 4.06
N PRO A 147 -25.68 -4.40 4.64
CA PRO A 147 -26.90 -4.07 3.88
C PRO A 147 -26.63 -3.02 2.79
N GLY A 148 -27.05 -3.31 1.57
CA GLY A 148 -26.90 -2.41 0.41
C GLY A 148 -25.55 -2.45 -0.29
N ARG A 149 -24.63 -3.33 0.12
CA ARG A 149 -23.37 -3.61 -0.61
C ARG A 149 -23.56 -4.79 -1.53
N VAL A 150 -22.88 -4.74 -2.68
CA VAL A 150 -22.79 -5.81 -3.67
C VAL A 150 -21.33 -6.10 -3.95
N PHE A 151 -21.02 -7.33 -4.28
CA PHE A 151 -19.68 -7.71 -4.72
C PHE A 151 -19.33 -7.00 -6.03
N ASP A 152 -18.18 -6.31 -6.07
CA ASP A 152 -17.67 -5.68 -7.28
C ASP A 152 -16.31 -6.27 -7.67
N TRP A 153 -16.26 -6.97 -8.81
CA TRP A 153 -15.04 -7.54 -9.36
C TRP A 153 -14.01 -6.46 -9.75
N ARG A 154 -14.46 -5.21 -9.97
CA ARG A 154 -13.59 -4.08 -10.30
C ARG A 154 -12.72 -3.73 -9.11
N ASP A 155 -13.26 -3.79 -7.89
CA ASP A 155 -12.51 -3.56 -6.66
C ASP A 155 -11.40 -4.61 -6.48
N LEU A 156 -11.65 -5.87 -6.85
CA LEU A 156 -10.62 -6.90 -6.87
C LEU A 156 -9.50 -6.59 -7.87
N LEU A 157 -9.84 -6.07 -9.05
CA LEU A 157 -8.86 -5.63 -10.05
C LEU A 157 -8.05 -4.44 -9.51
N PHE A 158 -8.70 -3.45 -8.89
CA PHE A 158 -8.02 -2.32 -8.26
C PHE A 158 -7.07 -2.78 -7.16
N ASN A 159 -7.47 -3.72 -6.32
CA ASN A 159 -6.63 -4.30 -5.27
C ASN A 159 -5.37 -4.99 -5.84
N PHE A 160 -5.53 -5.73 -6.95
CA PHE A 160 -4.41 -6.33 -7.65
C PHE A 160 -3.45 -5.27 -8.24
N LEU A 161 -3.98 -4.26 -8.94
CA LEU A 161 -3.19 -3.19 -9.53
C LEU A 161 -2.48 -2.36 -8.46
N ALA A 162 -3.18 -2.00 -7.38
CA ALA A 162 -2.61 -1.28 -6.24
C ALA A 162 -1.44 -2.03 -5.61
N SER A 163 -1.63 -3.33 -5.40
CA SER A 163 -0.59 -4.23 -4.87
C SER A 163 0.61 -4.31 -5.80
N GLY A 164 0.38 -4.44 -7.10
CA GLY A 164 1.42 -4.48 -8.13
C GLY A 164 2.22 -3.17 -8.21
N MET A 165 1.53 -2.03 -8.19
CA MET A 165 2.15 -0.69 -8.17
C MET A 165 3.03 -0.50 -6.93
N ALA A 166 2.55 -0.85 -5.75
CA ALA A 166 3.29 -0.67 -4.49
C ALA A 166 4.53 -1.57 -4.40
N VAL A 167 4.40 -2.84 -4.79
CA VAL A 167 5.53 -3.77 -4.86
C VAL A 167 6.53 -3.32 -5.93
N GLY A 168 6.07 -2.91 -7.11
CA GLY A 168 6.91 -2.38 -8.18
C GLY A 168 7.68 -1.12 -7.75
N ALA A 169 7.02 -0.16 -7.12
CA ALA A 169 7.64 1.04 -6.56
C ALA A 169 8.71 0.69 -5.52
N THR A 170 8.41 -0.27 -4.63
CA THR A 170 9.36 -0.74 -3.62
C THR A 170 10.60 -1.35 -4.26
N LEU A 171 10.43 -2.19 -5.28
CA LEU A 171 11.53 -2.81 -6.04
C LEU A 171 12.39 -1.78 -6.77
N LEU A 172 11.78 -0.79 -7.43
CA LEU A 172 12.49 0.29 -8.12
C LEU A 172 13.37 1.08 -7.16
N LEU A 173 12.81 1.48 -6.01
CA LEU A 173 13.57 2.21 -4.98
C LEU A 173 14.70 1.37 -4.38
N GLN A 174 14.49 0.08 -4.18
CA GLN A 174 15.55 -0.83 -3.70
C GLN A 174 16.68 -0.96 -4.71
N ARG A 175 16.36 -1.13 -6.01
CA ARG A 175 17.35 -1.20 -7.08
C ARG A 175 18.16 0.10 -7.22
N ALA A 176 17.49 1.24 -7.16
CA ALA A 176 18.17 2.54 -7.21
C ALA A 176 19.16 2.76 -6.05
N ARG A 177 18.77 2.33 -4.83
CA ARG A 177 19.65 2.38 -3.66
C ARG A 177 20.85 1.44 -3.81
N ALA A 178 20.64 0.20 -4.26
CA ALA A 178 21.70 -0.77 -4.47
C ALA A 178 22.70 -0.30 -5.54
N TRP A 179 22.21 0.17 -6.68
CA TRP A 179 23.03 0.71 -7.77
C TRP A 179 23.95 1.85 -7.28
N ARG A 180 23.40 2.76 -6.47
CA ARG A 180 24.18 3.86 -5.90
C ARG A 180 25.27 3.38 -4.93
N MET A 181 24.97 2.37 -4.11
CA MET A 181 25.96 1.83 -3.16
C MET A 181 27.13 1.19 -3.89
N ASN A 182 26.86 0.46 -4.98
CA ASN A 182 27.91 -0.15 -5.79
C ASN A 182 28.80 0.91 -6.44
N ARG A 183 28.21 1.96 -7.03
CA ARG A 183 28.96 3.06 -7.64
C ARG A 183 29.86 3.85 -6.66
N LYS A 184 29.52 3.86 -5.36
CA LYS A 184 30.36 4.47 -4.32
C LYS A 184 31.52 3.58 -3.88
N ARG A 185 31.46 2.27 -4.12
CA ARG A 185 32.54 1.33 -3.80
C ARG A 185 33.59 1.25 -4.90
N GLU A 186 33.23 1.65 -6.11
CA GLU A 186 34.11 1.67 -7.28
C GLU A 186 34.92 2.99 -7.43
N LYS A 187 34.64 3.98 -6.57
CA LYS A 187 35.37 5.24 -6.47
C LYS A 187 36.20 5.31 -5.20
#